data_4ab42bb0831caef1e95744b88807e960
#
_entry.id   4ab42bb0831caef1e95744b88807e960
#
_cell.length_a   1.000
_cell.length_b   1.000
_cell.length_c   1.000
_cell.angle_alpha   90.00
_cell.angle_beta   90.00
_cell.angle_gamma   90.00
#
_symmetry.space_group_name_H-M   'P 1'
#
loop_
_entity.id
_entity.type
_entity.pdbx_description
1 polymer ?
#
loop_
_entity_poly.entity_id
_entity_poly.type
_entity_poly.pdbx_seq_one_letter_code
_entity_poly.pdbx_strand_id
1 'polypeptide(L)'
;ERYGPNKNLYYSYERYQDILDEILRTLVRKNIGIELNTGGYHYGLGEPNPCTAVIRRYRQLGGEIITVGADAHSPEKIAFAFDKATDVLIDCGFRYYTIFKNRTPEFIPLK
;
A
#
# COMPACT_ATOMS: atom_id res chain seq x y z
N GLU A 1 -17.26 6.03 17.73
CA GLU A 1 -17.04 5.75 17.89
C GLU A 1 -17.10 5.48 18.08
N ARG A 2 -17.54 6.00 18.38
CA ARG A 2 -17.63 5.07 18.08
C ARG A 2 -16.81 4.18 18.47
N TYR A 3 -16.06 4.32 18.68
CA TYR A 3 -15.16 3.47 18.81
C TYR A 3 -14.52 3.56 20.04
N GLY A 4 -14.65 2.64 20.78
CA GLY A 4 -13.77 2.49 21.80
C GLY A 4 -12.48 2.75 21.19
N PRO A 5 -11.93 3.78 21.43
CA PRO A 5 -10.90 4.31 20.70
C PRO A 5 -10.00 3.25 20.20
N ASN A 6 -8.97 3.07 20.52
CA ASN A 6 -8.00 2.25 19.91
C ASN A 6 -8.27 0.78 19.93
N LYS A 7 -9.20 0.40 20.73
CA LYS A 7 -9.58 -0.96 20.87
C LYS A 7 -10.10 -1.55 19.59
N ASN A 8 -10.90 -0.78 18.87
CA ASN A 8 -11.49 -1.28 17.64
C ASN A 8 -10.50 -1.38 16.52
N LEU A 9 -9.53 -0.47 16.45
CA LEU A 9 -8.53 -0.54 15.42
C LEU A 9 -7.65 -1.78 15.58
N TYR A 10 -7.12 -1.98 16.76
CA TYR A 10 -6.25 -3.09 17.03
C TYR A 10 -6.97 -4.41 16.85
N TYR A 11 -8.16 -4.46 17.39
CA TYR A 11 -8.98 -5.62 17.36
C TYR A 11 -9.45 -5.97 15.96
N SER A 12 -9.67 -4.95 15.14
CA SER A 12 -10.13 -5.16 13.79
C SER A 12 -9.13 -5.90 12.92
N TYR A 13 -7.86 -5.56 13.02
CA TYR A 13 -6.88 -6.21 12.17
C TYR A 13 -6.84 -7.71 12.46
N GLU A 14 -6.72 -8.09 13.72
CA GLU A 14 -6.65 -9.50 14.06
C GLU A 14 -7.93 -10.24 13.72
N ARG A 15 -9.05 -9.56 13.95
CA ARG A 15 -10.34 -10.18 13.77
C ARG A 15 -10.67 -10.44 12.32
N TYR A 16 -10.24 -9.56 11.44
CA TYR A 16 -10.57 -9.65 10.03
C TYR A 16 -9.44 -10.13 9.17
N GLN A 17 -8.39 -10.65 9.78
CA GLN A 17 -7.23 -11.08 9.04
C GLN A 17 -7.58 -12.15 8.00
N ASP A 18 -8.42 -13.10 8.35
CA ASP A 18 -8.81 -14.16 7.42
C ASP A 18 -9.58 -13.58 6.24
N ILE A 19 -10.46 -12.64 6.51
CA ILE A 19 -11.23 -11.99 5.46
C ILE A 19 -10.32 -11.18 4.57
N LEU A 20 -9.39 -10.46 5.17
CA LEU A 20 -8.44 -9.66 4.43
C LEU A 20 -7.59 -10.54 3.53
N ASP A 21 -7.09 -11.66 4.04
CA ASP A 21 -6.30 -12.58 3.26
C ASP A 21 -7.07 -13.09 2.06
N GLU A 22 -8.33 -13.39 2.24
CA GLU A 22 -9.17 -13.88 1.14
C GLU A 22 -9.33 -12.81 0.06
N ILE A 23 -9.54 -11.55 0.48
CA ILE A 23 -9.63 -10.45 -0.46
C ILE A 23 -8.31 -10.30 -1.23
N LEU A 24 -7.20 -10.32 -0.52
CA LEU A 24 -5.90 -10.14 -1.16
C LEU A 24 -5.58 -11.27 -2.11
N ARG A 25 -5.91 -12.50 -1.74
CA ARG A 25 -5.71 -13.65 -2.64
C ARG A 25 -6.53 -13.51 -3.91
N THR A 26 -7.74 -13.00 -3.77
CA THR A 26 -8.59 -12.78 -4.93
C THR A 26 -7.98 -11.74 -5.87
N LEU A 27 -7.46 -10.65 -5.30
CA LEU A 27 -6.81 -9.63 -6.10
C LEU A 27 -5.60 -10.19 -6.86
N VAL A 28 -4.78 -10.97 -6.17
CA VAL A 28 -3.61 -11.57 -6.77
C VAL A 28 -4.02 -12.52 -7.90
N ARG A 29 -5.00 -13.36 -7.64
CA ARG A 29 -5.46 -14.32 -8.63
C ARG A 29 -6.01 -13.65 -9.89
N LYS A 30 -6.62 -12.49 -9.73
CA LYS A 30 -7.21 -11.76 -10.85
C LYS A 30 -6.28 -10.71 -11.43
N ASN A 31 -5.04 -10.66 -10.96
CA ASN A 31 -4.05 -9.67 -11.40
C ASN A 31 -4.53 -8.23 -11.19
N ILE A 32 -5.19 -8.00 -10.07
CA ILE A 32 -5.64 -6.66 -9.71
C ILE A 32 -4.65 -6.09 -8.72
N GLY A 33 -4.17 -4.89 -9.00
CA GLY A 33 -3.18 -4.24 -8.15
C GLY A 33 -3.80 -3.47 -7.00
N ILE A 34 -2.94 -2.97 -6.13
CA ILE A 34 -3.34 -2.05 -5.07
C ILE A 34 -2.52 -0.79 -5.20
N GLU A 35 -2.95 0.26 -4.53
CA GLU A 35 -2.23 1.52 -4.53
C GLU A 35 -1.64 1.78 -3.15
N LEU A 36 -0.38 2.20 -3.12
CA LEU A 36 0.21 2.72 -1.90
C LEU A 36 0.05 4.23 -1.93
N ASN A 37 -0.74 4.77 -1.02
CA ASN A 37 -0.94 6.21 -0.94
C ASN A 37 -0.19 6.75 0.26
N THR A 38 0.66 7.75 0.04
CA THR A 38 1.51 8.30 1.09
C THR A 38 0.84 9.42 1.87
N GLY A 39 -0.42 9.72 1.58
CA GLY A 39 -1.14 10.77 2.30
C GLY A 39 -1.14 10.60 3.81
N GLY A 40 -1.12 9.36 4.29
CA GLY A 40 -1.09 9.11 5.73
C GLY A 40 0.09 9.74 6.43
N TYR A 41 1.21 9.85 5.76
CA TYR A 41 2.39 10.47 6.38
C TYR A 41 2.18 11.96 6.58
N HIS A 42 1.47 12.62 5.66
CA HIS A 42 1.21 14.06 5.78
C HIS A 42 0.28 14.38 6.92
N TYR A 43 -0.56 13.42 7.29
CA TYR A 43 -1.52 13.64 8.37
C TYR A 43 -1.05 13.05 9.69
N GLY A 44 0.22 12.68 9.78
CA GLY A 44 0.79 12.24 11.04
C GLY A 44 0.43 10.82 11.44
N LEU A 45 -0.07 10.03 10.50
CA LEU A 45 -0.46 8.66 10.81
C LEU A 45 0.72 7.69 10.87
N GLY A 46 1.86 8.10 10.34
CA GLY A 46 3.06 7.27 10.39
C GLY A 46 3.10 6.12 9.43
N GLU A 47 2.06 5.93 8.65
CA GLU A 47 1.99 4.83 7.69
C GLU A 47 1.28 5.28 6.42
N PRO A 48 1.52 4.57 5.31
CA PRO A 48 0.75 4.83 4.10
C PRO A 48 -0.65 4.25 4.22
N ASN A 49 -1.43 4.41 3.20
CA ASN A 49 -2.76 3.84 3.13
C ASN A 49 -2.84 2.96 1.88
N PRO A 50 -3.08 1.65 1.98
CA PRO A 50 -3.31 0.92 3.23
C PRO A 50 -2.05 0.81 4.07
N CYS A 51 -2.18 0.33 5.29
CA CYS A 51 -1.04 0.27 6.19
C CYS A 51 0.00 -0.73 5.68
N THR A 52 1.21 -0.60 6.19
CA THR A 52 2.35 -1.41 5.76
C THR A 52 2.06 -2.91 5.88
N ALA A 53 1.37 -3.32 6.92
CA ALA A 53 1.08 -4.74 7.12
C ALA A 53 0.25 -5.31 5.97
N VAL A 54 -0.71 -4.56 5.47
CA VAL A 54 -1.55 -4.98 4.36
C VAL A 54 -0.73 -5.08 3.07
N ILE A 55 0.11 -4.09 2.83
CA ILE A 55 0.96 -4.06 1.63
C ILE A 55 1.91 -5.25 1.64
N ARG A 56 2.52 -5.52 2.79
CA ARG A 56 3.44 -6.66 2.93
C ARG A 56 2.70 -7.97 2.69
N ARG A 57 1.49 -8.09 3.23
CA ARG A 57 0.73 -9.31 3.05
C ARG A 57 0.35 -9.54 1.59
N TYR A 58 -0.03 -8.48 0.89
CA TYR A 58 -0.33 -8.57 -0.53
C TYR A 58 0.88 -9.14 -1.29
N ARG A 59 2.08 -8.64 -0.98
CA ARG A 59 3.30 -9.14 -1.61
C ARG A 59 3.57 -10.59 -1.24
N GLN A 60 3.38 -10.96 0.02
CA GLN A 60 3.61 -12.33 0.48
C GLN A 60 2.71 -13.32 -0.23
N LEU A 61 1.52 -12.90 -0.60
CA LEU A 61 0.58 -13.75 -1.30
C LEU A 61 0.82 -13.80 -2.81
N GLY A 62 1.84 -13.11 -3.29
CA GLY A 62 2.22 -13.15 -4.69
C GLY A 62 1.85 -11.93 -5.49
N GLY A 63 1.36 -10.88 -4.84
CA GLY A 63 0.99 -9.65 -5.54
C GLY A 63 2.20 -8.91 -6.06
N GLU A 64 2.10 -8.37 -7.26
CA GLU A 64 3.20 -7.67 -7.89
C GLU A 64 2.81 -6.29 -8.40
N ILE A 65 1.53 -6.00 -8.49
CA ILE A 65 1.05 -4.76 -9.10
C ILE A 65 0.75 -3.76 -8.00
N ILE A 66 1.61 -2.77 -7.85
CA ILE A 66 1.41 -1.75 -6.83
C ILE A 66 1.76 -0.39 -7.41
N THR A 67 0.79 0.52 -7.38
CA THR A 67 0.98 1.88 -7.84
C THR A 67 1.26 2.77 -6.64
N VAL A 68 1.81 3.94 -6.89
CA VAL A 68 2.13 4.89 -5.84
C VAL A 68 1.34 6.16 -6.08
N GLY A 69 0.66 6.64 -5.05
CA GLY A 69 -0.08 7.88 -5.10
C GLY A 69 0.25 8.76 -3.92
N ALA A 70 -0.05 10.04 -4.05
CA ALA A 70 0.15 10.99 -2.98
C ALA A 70 -0.80 12.15 -3.18
N ASP A 71 -1.20 12.77 -2.08
CA ASP A 71 -2.05 13.96 -2.14
C ASP A 71 -1.21 15.22 -2.03
N ALA A 72 0.00 15.18 -2.58
CA ALA A 72 0.93 16.29 -2.50
C ALA A 72 0.73 17.23 -3.68
N HIS A 73 0.91 18.53 -3.41
CA HIS A 73 0.69 19.55 -4.42
C HIS A 73 1.95 20.36 -4.74
N SER A 74 3.09 20.02 -4.15
CA SER A 74 4.33 20.72 -4.44
C SER A 74 5.39 19.70 -4.83
N PRO A 75 6.37 20.11 -5.65
CA PRO A 75 7.43 19.16 -6.06
C PRO A 75 8.20 18.57 -4.88
N GLU A 76 8.46 19.36 -3.86
CA GLU A 76 9.19 18.87 -2.70
C GLU A 76 8.41 17.78 -1.97
N LYS A 77 7.11 17.98 -1.83
CA LYS A 77 6.28 16.99 -1.13
C LYS A 77 6.11 15.74 -1.96
N ILE A 78 6.04 15.89 -3.29
CA ILE A 78 5.95 14.72 -4.17
C ILE A 78 7.23 13.90 -4.08
N ALA A 79 8.39 14.54 -4.08
CA ALA A 79 9.66 13.85 -3.98
C ALA A 79 9.78 13.11 -2.64
N PHE A 80 9.41 13.79 -1.55
CA PHE A 80 9.44 13.19 -0.23
C PHE A 80 8.53 11.97 -0.17
N ALA A 81 7.33 12.10 -0.70
CA ALA A 81 6.36 11.02 -0.70
C ALA A 81 6.87 9.82 -1.49
N PHE A 82 7.52 10.08 -2.62
CA PHE A 82 8.05 9.01 -3.44
C PHE A 82 9.18 8.27 -2.72
N ASP A 83 10.05 9.01 -2.04
CA ASP A 83 11.13 8.40 -1.27
C ASP A 83 10.58 7.50 -0.17
N LYS A 84 9.55 7.98 0.54
CA LYS A 84 8.92 7.17 1.58
C LYS A 84 8.27 5.92 1.00
N ALA A 85 7.59 6.05 -0.12
CA ALA A 85 6.95 4.91 -0.77
C ALA A 85 7.98 3.88 -1.20
N THR A 86 9.10 4.33 -1.76
CA THR A 86 10.16 3.44 -2.19
C THR A 86 10.68 2.61 -1.02
N ASP A 87 10.95 3.27 0.10
CA ASP A 87 11.45 2.57 1.28
C ASP A 87 10.47 1.53 1.79
N VAL A 88 9.20 1.89 1.85
CA VAL A 88 8.17 0.96 2.31
C VAL A 88 8.06 -0.24 1.38
N LEU A 89 8.05 0.02 0.08
CA LEU A 89 7.89 -1.07 -0.89
C LEU A 89 9.07 -2.03 -0.86
N ILE A 90 10.28 -1.51 -0.77
CA ILE A 90 11.46 -2.36 -0.69
C ILE A 90 11.41 -3.20 0.58
N ASP A 91 11.02 -2.59 1.69
CA ASP A 91 10.91 -3.29 2.96
C ASP A 91 9.84 -4.38 2.92
N CYS A 92 8.81 -4.19 2.13
CA CYS A 92 7.75 -5.18 1.96
C CYS A 92 8.09 -6.27 0.94
N GLY A 93 9.23 -6.17 0.27
CA GLY A 93 9.67 -7.20 -0.66
C GLY A 93 9.43 -6.91 -2.12
N PHE A 94 9.00 -5.71 -2.45
CA PHE A 94 8.83 -5.32 -3.85
C PHE A 94 10.15 -4.90 -4.45
N ARG A 95 10.30 -5.16 -5.75
CA ARG A 95 11.45 -4.70 -6.51
C ARG A 95 11.05 -3.63 -7.52
N TYR A 96 9.77 -3.54 -7.82
CA TYR A 96 9.24 -2.65 -8.83
C TYR A 96 7.99 -1.98 -8.32
N TYR A 97 7.71 -0.80 -8.83
CA TYR A 97 6.36 -0.26 -8.71
C TYR A 97 5.75 -0.23 -10.11
N THR A 98 4.46 -0.01 -10.19
CA THR A 98 3.72 -0.18 -11.43
C THR A 98 3.17 1.16 -11.90
N ILE A 99 3.27 1.41 -13.20
CA ILE A 99 2.50 2.47 -13.84
C ILE A 99 1.68 1.83 -14.94
N PHE A 100 0.60 2.48 -15.33
CA PHE A 100 -0.24 1.97 -16.39
C PHE A 100 -0.15 2.89 -17.59
N LYS A 101 0.13 2.32 -18.76
CA LYS A 101 0.10 3.03 -20.03
C LYS A 101 -0.86 2.29 -20.93
N ASN A 102 -1.89 3.00 -21.39
CA ASN A 102 -2.90 2.40 -22.27
C ASN A 102 -3.45 1.12 -21.66
N ARG A 103 -3.70 1.15 -20.34
CA ARG A 103 -4.24 0.04 -19.57
C ARG A 103 -3.31 -1.17 -19.45
N THR A 104 -2.06 -0.99 -19.82
CA THR A 104 -1.06 -2.05 -19.71
C THR A 104 -0.10 -1.71 -18.58
N PRO A 105 0.13 -2.64 -17.64
CA PRO A 105 1.05 -2.36 -16.55
C PRO A 105 2.50 -2.37 -17.04
N GLU A 106 3.28 -1.42 -16.54
CA GLU A 106 4.72 -1.39 -16.73
C GLU A 106 5.37 -1.38 -15.38
N PHE A 107 6.39 -2.20 -15.20
CA PHE A 107 7.07 -2.34 -13.94
C PHE A 107 8.37 -1.54 -13.96
N ILE A 108 8.47 -0.60 -13.03
CA ILE A 108 9.60 0.33 -12.96
C ILE A 108 10.45 -0.05 -11.76
N PRO A 109 11.76 -0.27 -11.94
CA PRO A 109 12.62 -0.65 -10.81
C PRO A 109 12.61 0.40 -9.72
N LEU A 110 12.55 -0.06 -8.47
CA LEU A 110 12.62 0.83 -7.33
C LEU A 110 14.04 1.31 -7.07
N LYS A 111 15.00 0.51 -7.43
CA LYS A 111 16.42 0.90 -7.38
C LYS A 111 17.21 0.19 -8.46
#